data_918d1b28cb9e02c4fd9ecced0c9170dd
#
_entry.id   918d1b28cb9e02c4fd9ecced0c9170dd
#
_cell.length_a   1.000
_cell.length_b   1.000
_cell.length_c   1.000
_cell.angle_alpha   90.00
_cell.angle_beta   90.00
_cell.angle_gamma   90.00
#
_symmetry.space_group_name_H-M   'P 1'
#
loop_
_entity.id
_entity.type
_entity.pdbx_description
1 polymer ?
#
loop_
_entity_poly.entity_id
_entity_poly.type
_entity_poly.pdbx_seq_one_letter_code
_entity_poly.pdbx_strand_id
1 'polypeptide(L)'
;MGEKVYMILVSPVIGLPFFETKFSYPLDTCCCNCYNYSSRCNKKHYRKISYTEEVIVTNSSFSIAVHVLVYLNHMEKVLSSEELAQNVCTNPVLIRKVMSKLKKAGFVDTKGGNNGGYIFIADADKLTLEQVAEAIDAKFVGSPWRSGDMNKECLIASGMGEIMQNIYRQLDENCKKSLHGITVADIDRKILKHGKEPTVSEEI
;
A
#
# COMPACT_ATOMS: atom_id res chain seq x y z
N MET A 1 4.08 3.82 38.28
CA MET A 1 4.99 4.75 37.60
C MET A 1 5.29 4.12 36.27
N GLY A 2 4.64 4.56 35.20
CA GLY A 2 4.82 3.99 33.87
C GLY A 2 5.88 4.75 33.09
N GLU A 3 6.89 4.05 32.64
CA GLU A 3 7.94 4.60 31.75
C GLU A 3 7.36 4.96 30.39
N LYS A 4 7.63 6.15 29.94
CA LYS A 4 7.24 6.65 28.62
C LYS A 4 8.39 6.40 27.67
N VAL A 5 8.19 5.51 26.70
CA VAL A 5 9.13 5.27 25.60
C VAL A 5 8.83 6.29 24.49
N TYR A 6 9.83 7.10 24.15
CA TYR A 6 9.75 8.07 23.06
C TYR A 6 10.44 7.48 21.82
N MET A 7 9.68 7.33 20.74
CA MET A 7 10.24 6.99 19.44
C MET A 7 10.51 8.28 18.66
N ILE A 8 11.77 8.60 18.46
CA ILE A 8 12.20 9.76 17.66
C ILE A 8 12.41 9.25 16.23
N LEU A 9 11.49 9.58 15.33
CA LEU A 9 11.70 9.40 13.89
C LEU A 9 12.49 10.61 13.36
N VAL A 10 13.78 10.42 13.13
CA VAL A 10 14.63 11.42 12.47
C VAL A 10 14.56 11.18 10.96
N SER A 11 13.95 12.09 10.22
CA SER A 11 14.02 12.10 8.76
C SER A 11 15.29 12.89 8.33
N PRO A 12 16.17 12.31 7.50
CA PRO A 12 17.42 12.94 7.12
C PRO A 12 17.33 13.89 5.92
N VAL A 13 16.15 14.40 5.59
CA VAL A 13 15.98 15.30 4.44
C VAL A 13 15.26 16.57 4.87
N ILE A 14 15.98 17.70 4.75
CA ILE A 14 15.54 19.11 4.88
C ILE A 14 15.45 19.64 6.33
N GLY A 15 16.45 20.45 6.71
CA GLY A 15 16.56 21.13 7.99
C GLY A 15 15.53 22.24 8.22
N LEU A 16 14.32 21.87 8.55
CA LEU A 16 13.28 22.74 9.09
C LEU A 16 12.88 22.25 10.48
N PRO A 17 12.68 23.14 11.47
CA PRO A 17 12.30 22.74 12.82
C PRO A 17 10.89 22.15 12.83
N PHE A 18 10.78 20.93 13.30
CA PHE A 18 9.50 20.23 13.45
C PHE A 18 8.76 20.73 14.70
N PHE A 19 7.53 21.12 14.53
CA PHE A 19 6.61 21.40 15.64
C PHE A 19 6.29 20.08 16.37
N GLU A 20 6.67 19.98 17.64
CA GLU A 20 6.31 18.86 18.51
C GLU A 20 4.79 18.86 18.76
N THR A 21 4.06 18.01 18.08
CA THR A 21 2.72 17.64 18.50
C THR A 21 2.81 16.41 19.41
N LYS A 22 2.64 16.60 20.70
CA LYS A 22 2.54 15.52 21.70
C LYS A 22 1.25 14.75 21.49
N PHE A 23 1.33 13.59 20.82
CA PHE A 23 0.24 12.61 20.83
C PHE A 23 0.51 11.56 21.91
N SER A 24 -0.27 11.61 22.98
CA SER A 24 -0.28 10.62 24.04
C SER A 24 -1.33 9.56 23.68
N TYR A 25 -0.91 8.36 23.26
CA TYR A 25 -1.78 7.20 23.15
C TYR A 25 -1.46 6.21 24.27
N PRO A 26 -2.45 5.69 25.01
CA PRO A 26 -2.23 4.59 25.93
C PRO A 26 -1.97 3.30 25.13
N LEU A 27 -0.87 2.61 25.46
CA LEU A 27 -0.37 1.39 24.81
C LEU A 27 -1.14 0.10 25.20
N ASP A 28 -2.31 0.22 25.77
CA ASP A 28 -3.11 -0.95 26.14
C ASP A 28 -4.16 -1.22 25.07
N THR A 29 -3.98 -2.32 24.38
CA THR A 29 -4.84 -2.95 23.36
C THR A 29 -4.47 -2.74 21.89
N CYS A 30 -3.27 -3.14 21.51
CA CYS A 30 -3.05 -3.58 20.13
C CYS A 30 -3.45 -5.07 20.03
N CYS A 31 -4.73 -5.35 19.81
CA CYS A 31 -5.22 -6.69 19.45
C CYS A 31 -4.84 -6.99 18.00
N CYS A 32 -3.62 -7.50 17.77
CA CYS A 32 -3.19 -8.01 16.46
C CYS A 32 -3.91 -9.28 16.01
N ASN A 33 -5.06 -9.60 16.59
CA ASN A 33 -5.79 -10.84 16.31
C ASN A 33 -7.28 -10.64 15.98
N CYS A 34 -7.67 -9.49 15.45
CA CYS A 34 -9.07 -9.19 15.12
C CYS A 34 -9.48 -9.55 13.69
N TYR A 35 -8.85 -10.53 13.04
CA TYR A 35 -9.33 -11.10 11.78
C TYR A 35 -10.13 -12.39 11.94
N ASN A 36 -10.48 -12.77 13.15
CA ASN A 36 -11.53 -13.76 13.34
C ASN A 36 -12.88 -13.04 13.44
N TYR A 37 -13.66 -13.18 12.39
CA TYR A 37 -15.03 -12.74 12.20
C TYR A 37 -15.93 -13.28 13.32
N SER A 38 -15.98 -12.62 14.43
CA SER A 38 -16.91 -12.88 15.53
C SER A 38 -17.40 -11.57 16.13
N SER A 39 -18.69 -11.44 16.12
CA SER A 39 -19.63 -10.36 16.39
C SER A 39 -19.56 -9.65 17.74
N ARG A 40 -18.40 -9.39 18.32
CA ARG A 40 -18.26 -8.69 19.63
C ARG A 40 -17.12 -7.67 19.68
N CYS A 41 -16.95 -6.85 18.66
CA CYS A 41 -16.11 -5.66 18.77
C CYS A 41 -17.01 -4.44 19.03
N ASN A 42 -16.89 -3.88 20.22
CA ASN A 42 -17.71 -2.77 20.68
C ASN A 42 -17.37 -1.49 19.90
N LYS A 43 -18.24 -1.09 18.96
CA LYS A 43 -18.10 -0.01 17.97
C LYS A 43 -17.94 1.41 18.53
N LYS A 44 -17.51 1.64 19.77
CA LYS A 44 -17.62 2.95 20.42
C LYS A 44 -16.42 3.89 20.35
N HIS A 45 -15.28 3.55 19.72
CA HIS A 45 -14.10 4.43 19.73
C HIS A 45 -13.37 4.61 18.41
N TYR A 46 -13.97 4.33 17.26
CA TYR A 46 -13.43 4.82 15.99
C TYR A 46 -13.94 6.25 15.76
N ARG A 47 -13.14 7.24 16.10
CA ARG A 47 -13.27 8.56 15.48
C ARG A 47 -13.05 8.35 13.99
N LYS A 48 -14.12 8.44 13.21
CA LYS A 48 -14.11 8.41 11.76
C LYS A 48 -13.25 9.59 11.26
N ILE A 49 -11.96 9.35 11.07
CA ILE A 49 -11.14 10.25 10.28
C ILE A 49 -11.65 10.04 8.87
N SER A 50 -12.38 11.00 8.35
CA SER A 50 -12.88 11.01 6.98
C SER A 50 -11.72 11.30 6.02
N TYR A 51 -10.77 10.38 5.91
CA TYR A 51 -9.96 10.30 4.71
C TYR A 51 -10.89 9.75 3.63
N THR A 52 -11.05 10.47 2.55
CA THR A 52 -11.88 10.03 1.43
C THR A 52 -11.38 8.66 0.97
N GLU A 53 -12.27 7.69 0.98
CA GLU A 53 -11.98 6.27 0.76
C GLU A 53 -11.16 5.97 -0.51
N GLU A 54 -11.21 6.84 -1.51
CA GLU A 54 -10.54 6.63 -2.81
C GLU A 54 -9.00 6.66 -2.74
N VAL A 55 -8.37 7.56 -1.98
CA VAL A 55 -6.90 7.65 -1.93
C VAL A 55 -6.31 6.53 -1.06
N ILE A 56 -6.99 6.14 0.02
CA ILE A 56 -6.57 5.03 0.88
C ILE A 56 -6.69 3.69 0.14
N VAL A 57 -7.76 3.50 -0.65
CA VAL A 57 -8.00 2.26 -1.40
C VAL A 57 -6.96 2.04 -2.50
N THR A 58 -6.48 3.10 -3.17
CA THR A 58 -5.51 2.95 -4.26
C THR A 58 -4.11 2.58 -3.75
N ASN A 59 -3.66 3.17 -2.65
CA ASN A 59 -2.36 2.83 -2.07
C ASN A 59 -2.34 1.42 -1.46
N SER A 60 -3.44 1.00 -0.82
CA SER A 60 -3.57 -0.37 -0.32
C SER A 60 -3.58 -1.40 -1.45
N SER A 61 -4.23 -1.11 -2.58
CA SER A 61 -4.22 -1.98 -3.76
C SER A 61 -2.82 -2.16 -4.35
N PHE A 62 -1.99 -1.10 -4.36
CA PHE A 62 -0.60 -1.20 -4.79
C PHE A 62 0.23 -2.10 -3.85
N SER A 63 0.12 -1.89 -2.55
CA SER A 63 0.81 -2.73 -1.57
C SER A 63 0.39 -4.19 -1.67
N ILE A 64 -0.91 -4.46 -1.85
CA ILE A 64 -1.43 -5.81 -2.09
C ILE A 64 -0.84 -6.40 -3.37
N ALA A 65 -0.81 -5.65 -4.47
CA ALA A 65 -0.29 -6.11 -5.75
C ALA A 65 1.20 -6.48 -5.66
N VAL A 66 2.02 -5.63 -5.07
CA VAL A 66 3.45 -5.91 -4.86
C VAL A 66 3.62 -7.15 -3.99
N HIS A 67 2.91 -7.23 -2.86
CA HIS A 67 3.02 -8.35 -1.93
C HIS A 67 2.64 -9.68 -2.57
N VAL A 68 1.51 -9.76 -3.30
CA VAL A 68 1.10 -11.02 -3.95
C VAL A 68 2.06 -11.44 -5.06
N LEU A 69 2.63 -10.49 -5.83
CA LEU A 69 3.60 -10.81 -6.88
C LEU A 69 4.90 -11.35 -6.29
N VAL A 70 5.44 -10.71 -5.25
CA VAL A 70 6.62 -11.18 -4.53
C VAL A 70 6.39 -12.56 -3.94
N TYR A 71 5.24 -12.77 -3.30
CA TYR A 71 4.91 -14.07 -2.68
C TYR A 71 4.71 -15.17 -3.72
N LEU A 72 4.04 -14.91 -4.84
CA LEU A 72 3.89 -15.87 -5.94
C LEU A 72 5.24 -16.21 -6.60
N ASN A 73 6.12 -15.21 -6.78
CA ASN A 73 7.47 -15.41 -7.28
C ASN A 73 8.29 -16.30 -6.33
N HIS A 74 8.26 -15.99 -5.04
CA HIS A 74 9.00 -16.73 -4.02
C HIS A 74 8.56 -18.19 -3.88
N MET A 75 7.25 -18.44 -3.98
CA MET A 75 6.67 -19.77 -3.79
C MET A 75 6.75 -20.66 -5.03
N GLU A 76 6.90 -20.09 -6.22
CA GLU A 76 6.97 -20.78 -7.53
C GLU A 76 5.85 -21.81 -7.78
N LYS A 77 4.68 -21.61 -7.18
CA LYS A 77 3.53 -22.52 -7.26
C LYS A 77 2.22 -21.78 -7.48
N VAL A 78 1.19 -22.55 -7.83
CA VAL A 78 -0.19 -22.04 -7.91
C VAL A 78 -0.73 -21.81 -6.51
N LEU A 79 -1.26 -20.62 -6.25
CA LEU A 79 -1.87 -20.25 -4.97
C LEU A 79 -3.30 -19.75 -5.18
N SER A 80 -4.21 -20.19 -4.33
CA SER A 80 -5.60 -19.72 -4.32
C SER A 80 -5.73 -18.30 -3.81
N SER A 81 -6.88 -17.65 -4.06
CA SER A 81 -7.16 -16.33 -3.50
C SER A 81 -7.21 -16.31 -1.97
N GLU A 82 -7.58 -17.43 -1.37
CA GLU A 82 -7.64 -17.63 0.07
C GLU A 82 -6.24 -17.71 0.70
N GLU A 83 -5.32 -18.48 0.10
CA GLU A 83 -3.92 -18.58 0.54
C GLU A 83 -3.21 -17.23 0.40
N LEU A 84 -3.40 -16.52 -0.73
CA LEU A 84 -2.86 -15.18 -0.93
C LEU A 84 -3.42 -14.19 0.10
N ALA A 85 -4.72 -14.25 0.39
CA ALA A 85 -5.35 -13.37 1.37
C ALA A 85 -4.85 -13.61 2.80
N GLN A 86 -4.58 -14.86 3.16
CA GLN A 86 -3.98 -15.20 4.45
C GLN A 86 -2.57 -14.61 4.59
N ASN A 87 -1.73 -14.77 3.57
CA ASN A 87 -0.37 -14.25 3.58
C ASN A 87 -0.31 -12.71 3.62
N VAL A 88 -1.16 -12.05 2.81
CA VAL A 88 -1.25 -10.57 2.75
C VAL A 88 -2.02 -9.98 3.94
N CYS A 89 -2.66 -10.78 4.78
CA CYS A 89 -3.55 -10.36 5.86
C CYS A 89 -4.69 -9.47 5.35
N THR A 90 -5.40 -9.92 4.30
CA THR A 90 -6.49 -9.16 3.68
C THR A 90 -7.68 -10.04 3.28
N ASN A 91 -8.66 -9.45 2.62
CA ASN A 91 -9.87 -10.15 2.16
C ASN A 91 -9.63 -10.79 0.78
N PRO A 92 -10.03 -12.07 0.54
CA PRO A 92 -9.95 -12.72 -0.77
C PRO A 92 -10.64 -11.97 -1.91
N VAL A 93 -11.67 -11.17 -1.63
CA VAL A 93 -12.35 -10.34 -2.65
C VAL A 93 -11.40 -9.24 -3.16
N LEU A 94 -10.63 -8.61 -2.28
CA LEU A 94 -9.62 -7.61 -2.67
C LEU A 94 -8.50 -8.26 -3.48
N ILE A 95 -8.04 -9.45 -3.07
CA ILE A 95 -7.07 -10.24 -3.84
C ILE A 95 -7.60 -10.46 -5.27
N ARG A 96 -8.81 -10.99 -5.43
CA ARG A 96 -9.40 -11.25 -6.76
C ARG A 96 -9.48 -9.99 -7.61
N LYS A 97 -9.83 -8.85 -7.01
CA LYS A 97 -9.88 -7.55 -7.71
C LYS A 97 -8.50 -7.12 -8.23
N VAL A 98 -7.47 -7.23 -7.41
CA VAL A 98 -6.09 -6.91 -7.78
C VAL A 98 -5.57 -7.89 -8.83
N MET A 99 -5.74 -9.20 -8.59
CA MET A 99 -5.30 -10.26 -9.50
C MET A 99 -5.93 -10.17 -10.88
N SER A 100 -7.19 -9.73 -10.98
CA SER A 100 -7.86 -9.48 -12.27
C SER A 100 -7.13 -8.42 -13.10
N LYS A 101 -6.62 -7.36 -12.47
CA LYS A 101 -5.85 -6.32 -13.14
C LYS A 101 -4.45 -6.82 -13.54
N LEU A 102 -3.76 -7.51 -12.62
CA LEU A 102 -2.44 -8.10 -12.89
C LEU A 102 -2.48 -9.16 -14.01
N LYS A 103 -3.57 -9.95 -14.08
CA LYS A 103 -3.79 -10.90 -15.18
C LYS A 103 -4.00 -10.18 -16.51
N LYS A 104 -4.78 -9.11 -16.56
CA LYS A 104 -4.94 -8.30 -17.78
C LYS A 104 -3.62 -7.70 -18.28
N ALA A 105 -2.73 -7.37 -17.36
CA ALA A 105 -1.39 -6.88 -17.69
C ALA A 105 -0.41 -8.00 -18.09
N GLY A 106 -0.80 -9.28 -17.96
CA GLY A 106 0.05 -10.42 -18.33
C GLY A 106 1.13 -10.78 -17.30
N PHE A 107 1.02 -10.32 -16.05
CA PHE A 107 2.01 -10.62 -15.01
C PHE A 107 1.73 -11.94 -14.29
N VAL A 108 0.47 -12.36 -14.28
CA VAL A 108 0.01 -13.60 -13.67
C VAL A 108 -0.98 -14.31 -14.57
N ASP A 109 -1.10 -15.62 -14.42
CA ASP A 109 -2.16 -16.42 -15.05
C ASP A 109 -2.96 -17.19 -14.02
N THR A 110 -4.06 -17.81 -14.46
CA THR A 110 -4.96 -18.61 -13.61
C THR A 110 -4.99 -20.06 -14.08
N LYS A 111 -4.87 -20.99 -13.14
CA LYS A 111 -5.19 -22.40 -13.38
C LYS A 111 -6.58 -22.72 -12.84
N GLY A 112 -7.39 -23.42 -13.62
CA GLY A 112 -8.72 -23.89 -13.21
C GLY A 112 -8.66 -25.22 -12.47
N GLY A 113 -9.79 -25.63 -11.89
CA GLY A 113 -9.97 -26.92 -11.20
C GLY A 113 -9.97 -26.79 -9.68
N ASN A 114 -10.07 -27.94 -9.00
CA ASN A 114 -10.23 -28.00 -7.53
C ASN A 114 -8.99 -27.46 -6.76
N ASN A 115 -7.79 -27.54 -7.38
CA ASN A 115 -6.55 -26.96 -6.88
C ASN A 115 -6.12 -25.76 -7.74
N GLY A 116 -7.09 -25.00 -8.26
CA GLY A 116 -6.87 -23.84 -9.10
C GLY A 116 -6.42 -22.61 -8.31
N GLY A 117 -5.89 -21.63 -9.02
CA GLY A 117 -5.41 -20.41 -8.42
C GLY A 117 -4.62 -19.56 -9.39
N TYR A 118 -3.74 -18.73 -8.85
CA TYR A 118 -2.89 -17.81 -9.59
C TYR A 118 -1.45 -18.30 -9.62
N ILE A 119 -0.78 -18.07 -10.75
CA ILE A 119 0.64 -18.35 -10.93
C ILE A 119 1.31 -17.12 -11.51
N PHE A 120 2.53 -16.81 -11.03
CA PHE A 120 3.36 -15.77 -11.60
C PHE A 120 3.98 -16.24 -12.92
N ILE A 121 3.89 -15.43 -13.98
CA ILE A 121 4.39 -15.79 -15.33
C ILE A 121 5.36 -14.74 -15.90
N ALA A 122 5.43 -13.56 -15.30
CA ALA A 122 6.35 -12.52 -15.74
C ALA A 122 7.79 -12.81 -15.25
N ASP A 123 8.75 -12.08 -15.83
CA ASP A 123 10.15 -12.10 -15.36
C ASP A 123 10.30 -11.13 -14.18
N ALA A 124 10.53 -11.66 -12.98
CA ALA A 124 10.60 -10.88 -11.75
C ALA A 124 11.78 -9.89 -11.73
N ASP A 125 12.87 -10.18 -12.44
CA ASP A 125 14.04 -9.30 -12.56
C ASP A 125 13.79 -8.12 -13.51
N LYS A 126 12.79 -8.22 -14.39
CA LYS A 126 12.42 -7.17 -15.34
C LYS A 126 11.15 -6.44 -14.99
N LEU A 127 10.26 -7.06 -14.20
CA LEU A 127 8.99 -6.45 -13.80
C LEU A 127 9.23 -5.37 -12.76
N THR A 128 9.12 -4.11 -13.17
CA THR A 128 9.31 -2.95 -12.29
C THR A 128 8.05 -2.63 -11.49
N LEU A 129 8.23 -2.02 -10.32
CA LEU A 129 7.10 -1.55 -9.51
C LEU A 129 6.32 -0.42 -10.20
N GLU A 130 6.94 0.33 -11.12
CA GLU A 130 6.23 1.29 -11.99
C GLU A 130 5.19 0.58 -12.85
N GLN A 131 5.57 -0.50 -13.55
CA GLN A 131 4.66 -1.30 -14.36
C GLN A 131 3.53 -1.92 -13.53
N VAL A 132 3.84 -2.36 -12.31
CA VAL A 132 2.82 -2.85 -11.37
C VAL A 132 1.85 -1.74 -10.99
N ALA A 133 2.34 -0.53 -10.70
CA ALA A 133 1.51 0.63 -10.37
C ALA A 133 0.60 1.03 -11.54
N GLU A 134 1.10 1.00 -12.75
CA GLU A 134 0.32 1.28 -13.98
C GLU A 134 -0.77 0.23 -14.19
N ALA A 135 -0.42 -1.06 -14.07
CA ALA A 135 -1.36 -2.17 -14.29
C ALA A 135 -2.59 -2.13 -13.38
N ILE A 136 -2.43 -1.62 -12.16
CA ILE A 136 -3.55 -1.51 -11.22
C ILE A 136 -4.19 -0.13 -11.15
N ASP A 137 -3.77 0.83 -11.99
CA ASP A 137 -4.16 2.25 -11.96
C ASP A 137 -3.91 2.88 -10.59
N ALA A 138 -2.73 2.65 -10.00
CA ALA A 138 -2.39 3.23 -8.71
C ALA A 138 -2.30 4.75 -8.80
N LYS A 139 -2.80 5.42 -7.75
CA LYS A 139 -2.64 6.86 -7.55
C LYS A 139 -1.96 7.09 -6.22
N PHE A 140 -0.77 7.68 -6.23
CA PHE A 140 0.00 7.99 -5.03
C PHE A 140 -0.27 9.41 -4.54
N VAL A 141 -0.54 10.33 -5.48
CA VAL A 141 -0.78 11.74 -5.20
C VAL A 141 -2.07 12.21 -5.87
N GLY A 142 -2.94 12.83 -5.09
CA GLY A 142 -4.19 13.39 -5.58
C GLY A 142 -4.96 14.08 -4.47
N SER A 143 -5.95 14.88 -4.85
CA SER A 143 -6.91 15.48 -3.92
C SER A 143 -8.32 15.17 -4.39
N PRO A 144 -9.20 14.67 -3.52
CA PRO A 144 -10.61 14.50 -3.84
C PRO A 144 -11.35 15.85 -3.87
N TRP A 145 -10.75 16.87 -3.25
CA TRP A 145 -11.32 18.22 -3.22
C TRP A 145 -10.76 19.04 -4.38
N ARG A 146 -11.66 19.69 -5.10
CA ARG A 146 -11.33 20.61 -6.18
C ARG A 146 -11.46 22.06 -5.69
N SER A 147 -10.42 22.85 -5.88
CA SER A 147 -10.42 24.28 -5.53
C SER A 147 -11.24 25.08 -6.53
N GLY A 148 -12.04 26.00 -6.01
CA GLY A 148 -12.83 26.94 -6.83
C GLY A 148 -14.06 26.34 -7.50
N ASP A 149 -14.65 27.13 -8.39
CA ASP A 149 -15.83 26.77 -9.18
C ASP A 149 -15.68 27.40 -10.58
N MET A 150 -15.76 26.57 -11.62
CA MET A 150 -15.58 26.96 -13.02
C MET A 150 -16.64 27.99 -13.51
N ASN A 151 -17.78 28.06 -12.82
CA ASN A 151 -18.86 28.98 -13.17
C ASN A 151 -18.74 30.35 -12.51
N LYS A 152 -17.69 30.60 -11.73
CA LYS A 152 -17.43 31.90 -11.12
C LYS A 152 -16.83 32.87 -12.13
N GLU A 153 -17.26 34.12 -12.10
CA GLU A 153 -16.68 35.21 -12.92
C GLU A 153 -15.24 35.53 -12.55
N CYS A 154 -14.84 35.26 -11.30
CA CYS A 154 -13.48 35.44 -10.84
C CYS A 154 -12.53 34.41 -11.51
N LEU A 155 -11.59 34.87 -12.31
CA LEU A 155 -10.62 34.05 -13.03
C LEU A 155 -9.81 33.13 -12.12
N ILE A 156 -9.49 33.55 -10.90
CA ILE A 156 -8.76 32.72 -9.93
C ILE A 156 -9.69 31.59 -9.46
N ALA A 157 -10.92 31.88 -9.12
CA ALA A 157 -11.86 30.87 -8.64
C ALA A 157 -12.23 29.86 -9.73
N SER A 158 -12.35 30.27 -10.99
CA SER A 158 -12.67 29.37 -12.10
C SER A 158 -11.48 28.56 -12.61
N GLY A 159 -10.27 29.10 -12.55
CA GLY A 159 -9.06 28.45 -13.10
C GLY A 159 -8.26 27.61 -12.10
N MET A 160 -8.33 27.89 -10.79
CA MET A 160 -7.48 27.26 -9.77
C MET A 160 -7.62 25.73 -9.75
N GLY A 161 -8.84 25.22 -9.94
CA GLY A 161 -9.10 23.77 -9.89
C GLY A 161 -8.35 22.98 -10.97
N GLU A 162 -8.25 23.51 -12.17
CA GLU A 162 -7.52 22.88 -13.29
C GLU A 162 -6.00 22.92 -13.05
N ILE A 163 -5.50 24.05 -12.62
CA ILE A 163 -4.05 24.21 -12.31
C ILE A 163 -3.64 23.21 -11.24
N MET A 164 -4.39 23.09 -10.15
CA MET A 164 -4.10 22.16 -9.08
C MET A 164 -4.19 20.69 -9.53
N GLN A 165 -5.16 20.33 -10.37
CA GLN A 165 -5.24 19.00 -10.95
C GLN A 165 -4.00 18.66 -11.80
N ASN A 166 -3.50 19.61 -12.60
CA ASN A 166 -2.30 19.43 -13.40
C ASN A 166 -1.06 19.23 -12.51
N ILE A 167 -0.93 19.98 -11.43
CA ILE A 167 0.15 19.83 -10.45
C ILE A 167 0.09 18.43 -9.81
N TYR A 168 -1.07 17.98 -9.33
CA TYR A 168 -1.22 16.65 -8.73
C TYR A 168 -0.91 15.53 -9.73
N ARG A 169 -1.32 15.68 -10.99
CA ARG A 169 -0.99 14.71 -12.04
C ARG A 169 0.53 14.58 -12.24
N GLN A 170 1.25 15.70 -12.35
CA GLN A 170 2.70 15.69 -12.48
C GLN A 170 3.40 15.06 -11.27
N LEU A 171 2.93 15.33 -10.06
CA LEU A 171 3.45 14.72 -8.84
C LEU A 171 3.21 13.21 -8.84
N ASP A 172 2.02 12.76 -9.22
CA ASP A 172 1.68 11.32 -9.29
C ASP A 172 2.55 10.58 -10.32
N GLU A 173 2.73 11.18 -11.52
CA GLU A 173 3.62 10.66 -12.56
C GLU A 173 5.08 10.56 -12.07
N ASN A 174 5.58 11.56 -11.34
CA ASN A 174 6.93 11.53 -10.78
C ASN A 174 7.08 10.46 -9.69
N CYS A 175 6.06 10.27 -8.86
CA CYS A 175 6.02 9.16 -7.90
C CYS A 175 6.09 7.80 -8.61
N LYS A 176 5.34 7.60 -9.69
CA LYS A 176 5.41 6.35 -10.48
C LYS A 176 6.77 6.14 -11.10
N LYS A 177 7.34 7.16 -11.74
CA LYS A 177 8.70 7.09 -12.32
C LYS A 177 9.79 6.73 -11.32
N SER A 178 9.66 7.16 -10.06
CA SER A 178 10.62 6.78 -9.01
C SER A 178 10.65 5.28 -8.71
N LEU A 179 9.61 4.54 -9.12
CA LEU A 179 9.51 3.09 -8.97
C LEU A 179 10.15 2.30 -10.13
N HIS A 180 10.59 2.97 -11.20
CA HIS A 180 11.15 2.36 -12.39
C HIS A 180 12.40 1.50 -12.11
N GLY A 181 13.25 1.93 -11.16
CA GLY A 181 14.48 1.24 -10.80
C GLY A 181 14.33 0.11 -9.77
N ILE A 182 13.10 -0.25 -9.39
CA ILE A 182 12.83 -1.27 -8.36
C ILE A 182 12.02 -2.39 -9.00
N THR A 183 12.54 -3.62 -8.96
CA THR A 183 11.87 -4.80 -9.51
C THR A 183 11.20 -5.64 -8.41
N VAL A 184 10.33 -6.58 -8.83
CA VAL A 184 9.71 -7.56 -7.93
C VAL A 184 10.79 -8.43 -7.27
N ALA A 185 11.80 -8.85 -8.04
CA ALA A 185 12.93 -9.63 -7.51
C ALA A 185 13.79 -8.84 -6.51
N ASP A 186 13.91 -7.51 -6.66
CA ASP A 186 14.63 -6.68 -5.68
C ASP A 186 13.96 -6.69 -4.31
N ILE A 187 12.62 -6.68 -4.28
CA ILE A 187 11.87 -6.75 -3.02
C ILE A 187 12.08 -8.12 -2.36
N ASP A 188 11.95 -9.21 -3.11
CA ASP A 188 12.18 -10.57 -2.61
C ASP A 188 13.60 -10.70 -2.02
N ARG A 189 14.62 -10.27 -2.77
CA ARG A 189 16.02 -10.25 -2.31
C ARG A 189 16.24 -9.43 -1.03
N LYS A 190 15.59 -8.29 -0.90
CA LYS A 190 15.66 -7.44 0.31
C LYS A 190 15.05 -8.16 1.51
N ILE A 191 13.88 -8.78 1.36
CA ILE A 191 13.21 -9.52 2.44
C ILE A 191 14.10 -10.69 2.92
N LEU A 192 14.67 -11.46 1.99
CA LEU A 192 15.52 -12.60 2.32
C LEU A 192 16.82 -12.19 3.01
N LYS A 193 17.39 -11.03 2.71
CA LYS A 193 18.56 -10.49 3.39
C LYS A 193 18.24 -10.13 4.84
N HIS A 194 17.14 -9.42 5.09
CA HIS A 194 16.72 -9.05 6.45
C HIS A 194 16.36 -10.27 7.32
N GLY A 195 15.80 -11.34 6.73
CA GLY A 195 15.52 -12.59 7.47
C GLY A 195 16.75 -13.38 7.90
N LYS A 196 17.96 -13.01 7.43
CA LYS A 196 19.23 -13.65 7.79
C LYS A 196 20.08 -12.86 8.80
N GLU A 197 19.69 -11.63 9.14
CA GLU A 197 20.34 -10.90 10.23
C GLU A 197 19.93 -11.56 11.55
N PRO A 198 20.88 -12.06 12.35
CA PRO A 198 20.57 -12.61 13.66
C PRO A 198 19.95 -11.49 14.49
N THR A 199 18.74 -11.72 14.99
CA THR A 199 18.22 -10.93 16.10
C THR A 199 19.29 -10.96 17.17
N VAL A 200 19.89 -9.80 17.48
CA VAL A 200 20.81 -9.66 18.59
C VAL A 200 20.04 -10.14 19.80
N SER A 201 20.37 -11.37 20.25
CA SER A 201 19.90 -11.91 21.50
C SER A 201 20.38 -10.97 22.59
N GLU A 202 19.44 -10.39 23.30
CA GLU A 202 19.69 -9.74 24.58
C GLU A 202 20.54 -10.67 25.44
N GLU A 203 21.78 -10.31 25.64
CA GLU A 203 22.54 -10.81 26.78
C GLU A 203 22.30 -9.86 27.95
N ILE A 204 21.53 -10.38 28.92
CA ILE A 204 21.53 -10.21 30.37
C ILE A 204 21.84 -8.81 30.94
#